data_5855337dc868a6d72539025f8b9c1620
#
_entry.id   5855337dc868a6d72539025f8b9c1620
#
_cell.length_a   1.000
_cell.length_b   1.000
_cell.length_c   1.000
_cell.angle_alpha   90.00
_cell.angle_beta   90.00
_cell.angle_gamma   90.00
#
_symmetry.space_group_name_H-M   'P 1'
#
loop_
_entity.id
_entity.type
_entity.pdbx_description
1 polymer ?
#
loop_
_entity_poly.entity_id
_entity_poly.type
_entity_poly.pdbx_seq_one_letter_code
_entity_poly.pdbx_strand_id
1 'polypeptide(L)'
;MKLQIKILDPKIREKMPSYASAGSAGLDLRAVIDEPLVLRPSETKLIKTGLAIYIGDPGYAALILPRSGLGHKHGIVLGNLVGLIDSDYQGELM
;
A
#
# COMPACT_ATOMS: atom_id res chain seq x y z
N MET A 1 -12.92 -13.75 -5.73
CA MET A 1 -12.62 -13.75 -4.30
C MET A 1 -13.17 -12.49 -3.65
N LYS A 2 -13.43 -12.51 -2.37
CA LYS A 2 -13.77 -11.31 -1.60
C LYS A 2 -12.56 -10.88 -0.75
N LEU A 3 -12.25 -9.60 -0.78
CA LEU A 3 -11.24 -9.00 0.08
C LEU A 3 -11.94 -8.09 1.08
N GLN A 4 -11.77 -8.35 2.36
CA GLN A 4 -12.30 -7.48 3.40
C GLN A 4 -11.32 -6.34 3.64
N ILE A 5 -11.84 -5.12 3.72
CA ILE A 5 -11.04 -3.91 3.95
C ILE A 5 -11.58 -3.21 5.18
N LYS A 6 -10.68 -2.88 6.10
CA LYS A 6 -10.98 -2.06 7.27
C LYS A 6 -10.33 -0.69 7.11
N ILE A 7 -11.14 0.36 7.22
CA ILE A 7 -10.65 1.74 7.21
C ILE A 7 -10.19 2.08 8.63
N LEU A 8 -8.91 2.37 8.78
CA LEU A 8 -8.29 2.72 10.06
C LEU A 8 -8.17 4.24 10.23
N ASP A 9 -8.07 4.98 9.12
CA ASP A 9 -8.02 6.44 9.12
C ASP A 9 -9.12 6.99 8.20
N PRO A 10 -10.03 7.84 8.73
CA PRO A 10 -11.13 8.38 7.92
C PRO A 10 -10.67 9.18 6.68
N LYS A 11 -9.46 9.72 6.69
CA LYS A 11 -8.91 10.48 5.55
C LYS A 11 -8.84 9.66 4.27
N ILE A 12 -8.69 8.33 4.39
CA ILE A 12 -8.58 7.45 3.22
C ILE A 12 -9.92 7.25 2.49
N ARG A 13 -11.06 7.59 3.10
CA ARG A 13 -12.39 7.36 2.52
C ARG A 13 -12.58 8.03 1.17
N GLU A 14 -11.97 9.19 0.96
CA GLU A 14 -12.03 9.92 -0.30
C GLU A 14 -10.97 9.47 -1.31
N LYS A 15 -10.02 8.64 -0.86
CA LYS A 15 -8.87 8.22 -1.65
C LYS A 15 -8.64 6.72 -1.54
N MET A 16 -9.73 5.95 -1.57
CA MET A 16 -9.64 4.49 -1.51
C MET A 16 -8.83 3.94 -2.68
N PRO A 17 -8.11 2.83 -2.47
CA PRO A 17 -7.39 2.18 -3.55
C PRO A 17 -8.32 1.87 -4.72
N SER A 18 -7.88 2.17 -5.90
CA SER A 18 -8.63 1.91 -7.12
C SER A 18 -7.69 1.58 -8.27
N TYR A 19 -8.22 0.93 -9.29
CA TYR A 19 -7.48 0.73 -10.52
C TYR A 19 -7.35 2.06 -11.27
N ALA A 20 -6.13 2.43 -11.63
CA ALA A 20 -5.90 3.67 -12.38
C ALA A 20 -6.47 3.60 -13.80
N SER A 21 -6.58 2.41 -14.38
CA SER A 21 -7.16 2.16 -15.70
C SER A 21 -7.84 0.80 -15.73
N ALA A 22 -8.62 0.54 -16.79
CA ALA A 22 -9.27 -0.75 -16.97
C ALA A 22 -8.29 -1.92 -17.12
N GLY A 23 -7.07 -1.65 -17.57
CA GLY A 23 -6.03 -2.66 -17.72
C GLY A 23 -5.04 -2.75 -16.57
N SER A 24 -5.26 -2.02 -15.49
CA SER A 24 -4.36 -2.04 -14.33
C SER A 24 -4.40 -3.40 -13.62
N ALA A 25 -3.23 -3.96 -13.33
CA ALA A 25 -3.12 -5.22 -12.58
C ALA A 25 -3.18 -5.00 -11.07
N GLY A 26 -2.76 -3.84 -10.59
CA GLY A 26 -2.71 -3.51 -9.17
C GLY A 26 -3.57 -2.32 -8.78
N LEU A 27 -3.90 -2.27 -7.50
CA LEU A 27 -4.59 -1.15 -6.88
C LEU A 27 -3.56 -0.22 -6.25
N ASP A 28 -3.69 1.09 -6.47
CA ASP A 28 -2.79 2.06 -5.88
C ASP A 28 -3.11 2.30 -4.41
N LEU A 29 -2.12 2.07 -3.54
CA LEU A 29 -2.16 2.50 -2.16
C LEU A 29 -1.64 3.93 -2.05
N ARG A 30 -2.19 4.68 -1.10
CA ARG A 30 -1.79 6.07 -0.85
C ARG A 30 -1.23 6.22 0.56
N ALA A 31 -0.25 7.09 0.71
CA ALA A 31 0.24 7.49 2.02
C ALA A 31 -0.80 8.35 2.74
N VAL A 32 -1.04 8.07 4.02
CA VAL A 32 -1.83 8.94 4.88
C VAL A 32 -0.86 9.75 5.72
N ILE A 33 -0.71 11.01 5.34
CA ILE A 33 0.17 11.97 6.00
C ILE A 33 -0.59 13.29 6.21
N ASP A 34 -0.32 13.98 7.32
CA ASP A 34 -0.97 15.25 7.64
C ASP A 34 -0.28 16.44 6.97
N GLU A 35 1.00 16.32 6.70
CA GLU A 35 1.84 17.33 6.07
C GLU A 35 2.87 16.68 5.15
N PRO A 36 3.48 17.44 4.23
CA PRO A 36 4.51 16.90 3.36
C PRO A 36 5.63 16.24 4.16
N LEU A 37 6.02 15.03 3.73
CA LEU A 37 7.09 14.25 4.33
C LEU A 37 8.34 14.39 3.48
N VAL A 38 9.45 14.80 4.09
CA VAL A 38 10.74 14.84 3.44
C VAL A 38 11.46 13.51 3.65
N LEU A 39 11.81 12.84 2.56
CA LEU A 39 12.58 11.60 2.57
C LEU A 39 13.94 11.90 1.93
N ARG A 40 15.00 11.87 2.72
CA ARG A 40 16.36 12.12 2.24
C ARG A 40 16.95 10.85 1.63
N PRO A 41 17.98 10.97 0.76
CA PRO A 41 18.68 9.81 0.22
C PRO A 41 19.12 8.84 1.34
N SER A 42 18.95 7.55 1.10
CA SER A 42 19.26 6.47 2.06
C SER A 42 18.41 6.47 3.35
N GLU A 43 17.40 7.32 3.44
CA GLU A 43 16.47 7.35 4.57
C GLU A 43 15.28 6.44 4.30
N THR A 44 14.85 5.71 5.32
CA THR A 44 13.66 4.87 5.28
C THR A 44 12.68 5.32 6.36
N LYS A 45 11.42 5.46 6.00
CA LYS A 45 10.35 5.81 6.94
C LYS A 45 9.17 4.86 6.76
N LEU A 46 8.55 4.49 7.87
CA LEU A 46 7.33 3.70 7.86
C LEU A 46 6.13 4.64 7.65
N ILE A 47 5.38 4.41 6.59
CA ILE A 47 4.28 5.29 6.18
C ILE A 47 2.98 4.50 6.22
N LYS A 48 2.00 5.04 6.93
CA LYS A 48 0.68 4.42 7.06
C LYS A 48 -0.15 4.60 5.80
N THR A 49 -0.97 3.60 5.48
CA THR A 49 -1.95 3.68 4.39
C THR A 49 -3.37 3.95 4.88
N GLY A 50 -3.61 3.84 6.19
CA GLY A 50 -4.94 3.98 6.78
C GLY A 50 -5.86 2.78 6.54
N LEU A 51 -5.33 1.69 6.00
CA LEU A 51 -6.10 0.51 5.64
C LEU A 51 -5.49 -0.76 6.22
N ALA A 52 -6.37 -1.67 6.63
CA ALA A 52 -6.02 -3.07 6.84
C ALA A 52 -6.85 -3.92 5.87
N ILE A 53 -6.30 -5.05 5.45
CA ILE A 53 -7.01 -6.01 4.62
C ILE A 53 -7.04 -7.36 5.32
N TYR A 54 -8.05 -8.16 4.98
CA TYR A 54 -8.11 -9.54 5.39
C TYR A 54 -8.52 -10.42 4.21
N ILE A 55 -7.62 -11.29 3.81
CA ILE A 55 -7.83 -12.20 2.68
C ILE A 55 -8.65 -13.40 3.14
N GLY A 56 -8.24 -14.04 4.24
CA GLY A 56 -8.97 -15.13 4.88
C GLY A 56 -8.98 -16.46 4.15
N ASP A 57 -8.32 -16.54 2.99
CA ASP A 57 -8.22 -17.75 2.18
C ASP A 57 -6.76 -18.07 1.93
N PRO A 58 -6.24 -19.20 2.47
CA PRO A 58 -4.82 -19.54 2.33
C PRO A 58 -4.40 -19.88 0.88
N GLY A 59 -5.35 -19.96 -0.04
CA GLY A 59 -5.05 -20.08 -1.46
C GLY A 59 -4.57 -18.80 -2.12
N TYR A 60 -4.59 -17.67 -1.38
CA TYR A 60 -4.22 -16.35 -1.88
C TYR A 60 -3.25 -15.64 -0.95
N ALA A 61 -2.48 -14.73 -1.52
CA ALA A 61 -1.63 -13.79 -0.81
C ALA A 61 -1.69 -12.45 -1.54
N ALA A 62 -1.26 -11.37 -0.89
CA ALA A 62 -1.12 -10.08 -1.54
C ALA A 62 0.35 -9.67 -1.59
N LEU A 63 0.71 -8.89 -2.61
CA LEU A 63 2.02 -8.28 -2.75
C LEU A 63 1.87 -6.77 -2.78
N ILE A 64 2.70 -6.08 -2.00
CA ILE A 64 2.88 -4.64 -2.10
C ILE A 64 4.15 -4.40 -2.90
N LEU A 65 4.00 -3.69 -4.01
CA LEU A 65 5.09 -3.41 -4.94
C LEU A 65 5.30 -1.90 -5.05
N PRO A 66 6.54 -1.44 -5.30
CA PRO A 66 6.77 -0.02 -5.55
C PRO A 66 6.20 0.38 -6.92
N ARG A 67 5.86 1.67 -7.04
CA ARG A 67 5.48 2.24 -8.33
C ARG A 67 6.72 2.48 -9.18
N SER A 68 6.71 2.00 -10.42
CA SER A 68 7.85 2.12 -11.34
C SER A 68 8.28 3.57 -11.56
N GLY A 69 7.31 4.48 -11.71
CA GLY A 69 7.61 5.90 -11.94
C GLY A 69 8.28 6.57 -10.75
N LEU A 70 7.85 6.26 -9.53
CA LEU A 70 8.48 6.78 -8.32
C LEU A 70 9.89 6.23 -8.15
N GLY A 71 10.09 4.94 -8.41
CA GLY A 71 11.40 4.33 -8.35
C GLY A 71 12.36 4.89 -9.39
N HIS A 72 11.92 4.95 -10.63
CA HIS A 72 12.76 5.40 -11.74
C HIS A 72 13.11 6.89 -11.67
N LYS A 73 12.12 7.75 -11.39
CA LYS A 73 12.30 9.21 -11.42
C LYS A 73 12.84 9.78 -10.12
N HIS A 74 12.49 9.20 -8.99
CA HIS A 74 12.77 9.78 -7.67
C HIS A 74 13.52 8.85 -6.72
N GLY A 75 13.78 7.61 -7.11
CA GLY A 75 14.45 6.63 -6.25
C GLY A 75 13.62 6.21 -5.04
N ILE A 76 12.31 6.42 -5.07
CA ILE A 76 11.42 6.03 -3.97
C ILE A 76 10.94 4.60 -4.21
N VAL A 77 11.33 3.72 -3.31
CA VAL A 77 11.05 2.28 -3.37
C VAL A 77 10.63 1.79 -1.98
N LEU A 78 10.24 0.53 -1.89
CA LEU A 78 9.99 -0.09 -0.59
C LEU A 78 11.31 -0.54 0.04
N GLY A 79 11.49 -0.25 1.32
CA GLY A 79 12.69 -0.65 2.06
C GLY A 79 12.89 -2.16 2.13
N ASN A 80 11.81 -2.94 2.11
CA ASN A 80 11.82 -4.40 2.06
C ASN A 80 11.71 -4.97 0.63
N LEU A 81 11.77 -4.13 -0.40
CA LEU A 81 11.68 -4.46 -1.81
C LEU A 81 10.28 -4.92 -2.23
N VAL A 82 9.73 -5.93 -1.62
CA VAL A 82 8.38 -6.47 -1.83
C VAL A 82 7.76 -6.76 -0.47
N GLY A 83 6.55 -6.26 -0.25
CA GLY A 83 5.76 -6.62 0.92
C GLY A 83 4.90 -7.84 0.62
N LEU A 84 5.14 -8.95 1.31
CA LEU A 84 4.29 -10.15 1.23
C LEU A 84 3.25 -10.09 2.35
N ILE A 85 1.99 -10.15 1.97
CA ILE A 85 0.86 -10.10 2.92
C ILE A 85 0.21 -11.47 2.97
N ASP A 86 0.29 -12.11 4.12
CA ASP A 86 -0.31 -13.42 4.36
C ASP A 86 -1.83 -13.34 4.42
N SER A 87 -2.51 -14.46 4.15
CA SER A 87 -3.96 -14.50 4.13
C SER A 87 -4.60 -14.23 5.49
N ASP A 88 -3.89 -14.48 6.57
CA ASP A 88 -4.35 -14.25 7.95
C ASP A 88 -3.84 -12.95 8.57
N TYR A 89 -3.06 -12.17 7.84
CA TYR A 89 -2.60 -10.86 8.33
C TYR A 89 -3.76 -9.87 8.36
N GLN A 90 -3.93 -9.18 9.49
CA GLN A 90 -5.00 -8.21 9.71
C GLN A 90 -4.51 -6.84 10.19
N GLY A 91 -3.20 -6.62 10.18
CA GLY A 91 -2.63 -5.34 10.57
C GLY A 91 -2.74 -4.27 9.48
N GLU A 92 -2.42 -3.04 9.86
CA GLU A 92 -2.37 -1.93 8.91
C GLU A 92 -1.32 -2.20 7.83
N LEU A 93 -1.64 -1.87 6.58
CA LEU A 93 -0.67 -1.86 5.50
C LEU A 93 0.20 -0.60 5.62
N MET A 94 1.49 -0.77 5.64
CA MET A 94 2.45 0.32 5.78
C MET A 94 3.64 0.10 4.86
#